data_4d21c057aa78757d86d235ecca93a39c
#
_entry.id   4d21c057aa78757d86d235ecca93a39c
#
_cell.length_a   1.000
_cell.length_b   1.000
_cell.length_c   1.000
_cell.angle_alpha   90.00
_cell.angle_beta   90.00
_cell.angle_gamma   90.00
#
_symmetry.space_group_name_H-M   'P 1'
#
loop_
_entity.id
_entity.type
_entity.pdbx_description
1 polymer ?
#
loop_
_entity_poly.entity_id
_entity_poly.type
_entity_poly.pdbx_seq_one_letter_code
_entity_poly.pdbx_strand_id
1 'polypeptide(L)'
;RMGALLAMRRLERPEIAQFLHDEDSLLVTEAARAINDVPIQAATRDLANLTDDKNLSEPAWRRVVNANFRLGREEYAQQLGAIAVNESIEANIRVEALQALADWGSPSGRDRVTGIWSPLAGYRSIEDARRAVQSAMPQLADHRFQNLTSALIDAVQAVKLETASAWLLGTLRNDELSDSTRSDALEALAQLAESALVNEAVQFALEKGSKKLQREALRWQAQSADSLQAIKFALEGEDIQGQQAAIASLARDTTQEAMDLTGKLMTQLVSEELSGALSLDVIELVEER
;
A
#
# COMPACT_ATOMS: atom_id res chain seq x y z
N ARG A 1 26.03 -16.51 28.97
CA ARG A 1 24.92 -15.58 28.71
C ARG A 1 23.80 -16.26 27.92
N MET A 2 24.07 -16.92 26.75
CA MET A 2 23.07 -17.59 25.92
C MET A 2 22.21 -18.61 26.70
N GLY A 3 22.81 -19.46 27.55
CA GLY A 3 22.05 -20.42 28.39
C GLY A 3 21.06 -19.74 29.34
N ALA A 4 21.42 -18.60 29.94
CA ALA A 4 20.52 -17.84 30.80
C ALA A 4 19.35 -17.24 29.98
N LEU A 5 19.62 -16.68 28.79
CA LEU A 5 18.62 -16.16 27.89
C LEU A 5 17.61 -17.25 27.48
N LEU A 6 18.07 -18.44 27.09
CA LEU A 6 17.22 -19.55 26.71
C LEU A 6 16.36 -20.07 27.88
N ALA A 7 16.91 -20.07 29.11
CA ALA A 7 16.13 -20.40 30.32
C ALA A 7 15.04 -19.35 30.57
N MET A 8 15.34 -18.04 30.44
CA MET A 8 14.37 -16.95 30.59
C MET A 8 13.28 -17.04 29.52
N ARG A 9 13.65 -17.32 28.26
CA ARG A 9 12.69 -17.55 27.17
C ARG A 9 11.72 -18.69 27.53
N ARG A 10 12.22 -19.82 28.00
CA ARG A 10 11.39 -20.99 28.36
C ARG A 10 10.46 -20.70 29.55
N LEU A 11 10.90 -19.84 30.47
CA LEU A 11 10.11 -19.45 31.65
C LEU A 11 9.31 -18.15 31.41
N GLU A 12 9.31 -17.62 30.19
CA GLU A 12 8.61 -16.39 29.78
C GLU A 12 8.94 -15.18 30.69
N ARG A 13 10.22 -15.10 31.12
CA ARG A 13 10.65 -14.08 32.08
C ARG A 13 10.90 -12.74 31.40
N PRO A 14 10.24 -11.64 31.83
CA PRO A 14 10.41 -10.31 31.23
C PRO A 14 11.82 -9.75 31.41
N GLU A 15 12.59 -10.22 32.40
CA GLU A 15 13.98 -9.85 32.63
C GLU A 15 14.88 -10.18 31.43
N ILE A 16 14.41 -10.97 30.47
CA ILE A 16 15.09 -11.23 29.20
C ILE A 16 15.41 -9.94 28.43
N ALA A 17 14.64 -8.85 28.67
CA ALA A 17 14.87 -7.53 28.08
C ALA A 17 16.28 -6.98 28.35
N GLN A 18 16.95 -7.39 29.45
CA GLN A 18 18.33 -6.97 29.73
C GLN A 18 19.31 -7.34 28.61
N PHE A 19 19.03 -8.41 27.82
CA PHE A 19 19.86 -8.83 26.70
C PHE A 19 19.64 -8.02 25.41
N LEU A 20 18.65 -7.16 25.36
CA LEU A 20 18.44 -6.24 24.23
C LEU A 20 19.57 -5.21 24.07
N HIS A 21 20.35 -4.99 25.13
CA HIS A 21 21.49 -4.06 25.17
C HIS A 21 22.83 -4.79 25.35
N ASP A 22 22.89 -6.08 25.03
CA ASP A 22 24.13 -6.86 25.12
C ASP A 22 25.09 -6.48 23.98
N GLU A 23 26.41 -6.52 24.24
CA GLU A 23 27.44 -6.25 23.23
C GLU A 23 27.46 -7.32 22.12
N ASP A 24 26.98 -8.52 22.39
CA ASP A 24 26.86 -9.61 21.44
C ASP A 24 25.54 -9.53 20.66
N SER A 25 25.64 -9.17 19.39
CA SER A 25 24.47 -9.03 18.49
C SER A 25 23.63 -10.31 18.37
N LEU A 26 24.23 -11.49 18.58
CA LEU A 26 23.48 -12.75 18.65
C LEU A 26 22.57 -12.79 19.87
N LEU A 27 23.03 -12.34 21.03
CA LEU A 27 22.20 -12.27 22.24
C LEU A 27 21.06 -11.27 22.08
N VAL A 28 21.33 -10.10 21.47
CA VAL A 28 20.30 -9.11 21.14
C VAL A 28 19.24 -9.72 20.22
N THR A 29 19.69 -10.40 19.17
CA THR A 29 18.77 -11.04 18.19
C THR A 29 17.91 -12.11 18.86
N GLU A 30 18.49 -12.98 19.68
CA GLU A 30 17.76 -14.04 20.36
C GLU A 30 16.84 -13.50 21.45
N ALA A 31 17.20 -12.39 22.13
CA ALA A 31 16.29 -11.69 23.04
C ALA A 31 15.08 -11.10 22.31
N ALA A 32 15.31 -10.44 21.17
CA ALA A 32 14.21 -9.93 20.35
C ALA A 32 13.28 -11.06 19.87
N ARG A 33 13.84 -12.20 19.42
CA ARG A 33 13.09 -13.39 19.06
C ARG A 33 12.29 -13.94 20.24
N ALA A 34 12.91 -14.03 21.40
CA ALA A 34 12.23 -14.55 22.59
C ALA A 34 11.04 -13.66 22.97
N ILE A 35 11.21 -12.34 22.96
CA ILE A 35 10.16 -11.39 23.36
C ILE A 35 8.99 -11.42 22.40
N ASN A 36 9.27 -11.45 21.08
CA ASN A 36 8.22 -11.39 20.06
C ASN A 36 7.58 -12.76 19.81
N ASP A 37 8.40 -13.83 19.60
CA ASP A 37 7.93 -15.11 19.08
C ASP A 37 7.30 -16.00 20.18
N VAL A 38 7.63 -15.74 21.46
CA VAL A 38 7.03 -16.41 22.64
C VAL A 38 6.03 -15.49 23.36
N PRO A 39 5.60 -14.42 22.80
CA PRO A 39 4.97 -13.17 23.20
C PRO A 39 5.10 -12.83 24.69
N ILE A 40 6.33 -12.51 25.13
CA ILE A 40 6.59 -12.03 26.50
C ILE A 40 6.12 -10.57 26.60
N GLN A 41 4.82 -10.38 26.77
CA GLN A 41 4.15 -9.07 26.69
C GLN A 41 4.76 -7.98 27.58
N ALA A 42 5.22 -8.35 28.78
CA ALA A 42 5.82 -7.40 29.71
C ALA A 42 7.13 -6.78 29.20
N ALA A 43 7.84 -7.45 28.27
CA ALA A 43 9.09 -6.98 27.66
C ALA A 43 8.88 -6.34 26.27
N THR A 44 7.66 -6.36 25.72
CA THR A 44 7.39 -5.85 24.36
C THR A 44 7.71 -4.36 24.22
N ARG A 45 7.50 -3.56 25.28
CA ARG A 45 7.84 -2.12 25.27
C ARG A 45 9.35 -1.89 25.16
N ASP A 46 10.15 -2.68 25.86
CA ASP A 46 11.60 -2.56 25.81
C ASP A 46 12.12 -2.90 24.41
N LEU A 47 11.55 -3.93 23.78
CA LEU A 47 11.85 -4.28 22.39
C LEU A 47 11.43 -3.16 21.43
N ALA A 48 10.24 -2.58 21.57
CA ALA A 48 9.76 -1.51 20.70
C ALA A 48 10.63 -0.25 20.76
N ASN A 49 11.23 0.05 21.92
CA ASN A 49 12.08 1.21 22.13
C ASN A 49 13.53 1.04 21.62
N LEU A 50 13.87 -0.12 21.06
CA LEU A 50 15.21 -0.38 20.54
C LEU A 50 15.40 0.21 19.12
N THR A 51 15.10 1.50 18.96
CA THR A 51 15.09 2.18 17.64
C THR A 51 16.41 2.88 17.30
N ASP A 52 17.30 3.08 18.26
CA ASP A 52 18.54 3.86 18.07
C ASP A 52 19.79 3.00 17.88
N ASP A 53 19.66 1.67 17.96
CA ASP A 53 20.79 0.76 17.78
C ASP A 53 21.07 0.48 16.31
N LYS A 54 22.17 1.06 15.81
CA LYS A 54 22.61 0.92 14.42
C LYS A 54 23.14 -0.47 14.04
N ASN A 55 23.36 -1.33 15.03
CA ASN A 55 23.98 -2.65 14.84
C ASN A 55 22.99 -3.81 14.94
N LEU A 56 21.68 -3.50 14.97
CA LEU A 56 20.66 -4.54 15.00
C LEU A 56 20.67 -5.37 13.72
N SER A 57 20.61 -6.68 13.88
CA SER A 57 20.38 -7.58 12.75
C SER A 57 18.98 -7.38 12.14
N GLU A 58 18.84 -7.70 10.86
CA GLU A 58 17.52 -7.69 10.20
C GLU A 58 16.44 -8.46 10.98
N PRO A 59 16.69 -9.70 11.48
CA PRO A 59 15.70 -10.40 12.30
C PRO A 59 15.31 -9.67 13.58
N ALA A 60 16.21 -8.90 14.20
CA ALA A 60 15.88 -8.08 15.37
C ALA A 60 15.05 -6.87 14.96
N TRP A 61 15.44 -6.14 13.91
CA TRP A 61 14.69 -5.01 13.37
C TRP A 61 13.23 -5.35 13.03
N ARG A 62 12.99 -6.48 12.37
CA ARG A 62 11.63 -6.93 12.05
C ARG A 62 10.77 -7.10 13.31
N ARG A 63 11.38 -7.51 14.42
CA ARG A 63 10.68 -7.64 15.70
C ARG A 63 10.48 -6.32 16.41
N VAL A 64 11.39 -5.37 16.25
CA VAL A 64 11.21 -3.98 16.71
C VAL A 64 10.04 -3.33 15.98
N VAL A 65 9.97 -3.43 14.65
CA VAL A 65 8.84 -2.94 13.85
C VAL A 65 7.53 -3.59 14.31
N ASN A 66 7.52 -4.92 14.47
CA ASN A 66 6.32 -5.63 14.91
C ASN A 66 5.90 -5.28 16.35
N ALA A 67 6.85 -5.09 17.26
CA ALA A 67 6.55 -4.67 18.64
C ALA A 67 5.89 -3.29 18.68
N ASN A 68 6.39 -2.33 17.91
CA ASN A 68 5.77 -1.03 17.73
C ASN A 68 4.35 -1.15 17.16
N PHE A 69 4.19 -1.93 16.09
CA PHE A 69 2.89 -2.19 15.50
C PHE A 69 1.93 -2.83 16.51
N ARG A 70 2.35 -3.80 17.29
CA ARG A 70 1.50 -4.53 18.26
C ARG A 70 1.06 -3.67 19.44
N LEU A 71 1.91 -2.75 19.91
CA LEU A 71 1.59 -1.82 21.01
C LEU A 71 0.51 -0.79 20.63
N GLY A 72 0.46 -0.36 19.37
CA GLY A 72 -0.71 0.31 18.79
C GLY A 72 -1.08 1.67 19.37
N ARG A 73 -0.12 2.45 19.91
CA ARG A 73 -0.33 3.81 20.41
C ARG A 73 0.40 4.83 19.56
N GLU A 74 0.04 6.11 19.72
CA GLU A 74 0.61 7.22 18.95
C GLU A 74 2.14 7.23 18.95
N GLU A 75 2.77 7.08 20.12
CA GLU A 75 4.22 7.05 20.25
C GLU A 75 4.89 5.99 19.37
N TYR A 76 4.25 4.81 19.24
CA TYR A 76 4.77 3.70 18.44
C TYR A 76 4.51 3.88 16.92
N ALA A 77 3.42 4.54 16.56
CA ALA A 77 3.22 4.98 15.17
C ALA A 77 4.30 5.97 14.75
N GLN A 78 4.63 6.94 15.62
CA GLN A 78 5.71 7.90 15.36
C GLN A 78 7.08 7.23 15.26
N GLN A 79 7.36 6.22 16.10
CA GLN A 79 8.59 5.42 16.00
C GLN A 79 8.67 4.66 14.67
N LEU A 80 7.57 4.09 14.16
CA LEU A 80 7.53 3.48 12.83
C LEU A 80 7.83 4.49 11.73
N GLY A 81 7.28 5.69 11.81
CA GLY A 81 7.61 6.80 10.91
C GLY A 81 9.10 7.16 10.96
N ALA A 82 9.68 7.24 12.16
CA ALA A 82 11.11 7.50 12.36
C ALA A 82 12.00 6.39 11.77
N ILE A 83 11.62 5.12 11.93
CA ILE A 83 12.31 3.98 11.30
C ILE A 83 12.26 4.10 9.76
N ALA A 84 11.12 4.45 9.20
CA ALA A 84 10.93 4.58 7.76
C ALA A 84 11.84 5.65 7.13
N VAL A 85 12.11 6.75 7.82
CA VAL A 85 12.96 7.84 7.32
C VAL A 85 14.45 7.65 7.60
N ASN A 86 14.82 6.75 8.51
CA ASN A 86 16.21 6.58 8.93
C ASN A 86 17.04 5.86 7.86
N GLU A 87 17.88 6.59 7.13
CA GLU A 87 18.72 6.06 6.06
C GLU A 87 19.85 5.11 6.53
N SER A 88 20.14 5.06 7.83
CA SER A 88 21.08 4.08 8.39
C SER A 88 20.47 2.68 8.53
N ILE A 89 19.15 2.55 8.38
CA ILE A 89 18.41 1.29 8.44
C ILE A 89 18.21 0.77 7.01
N GLU A 90 18.34 -0.54 6.83
CA GLU A 90 18.15 -1.18 5.54
C GLU A 90 16.77 -0.89 4.93
N ALA A 91 16.73 -0.74 3.59
CA ALA A 91 15.52 -0.32 2.87
C ALA A 91 14.34 -1.28 3.08
N ASN A 92 14.57 -2.59 3.21
CA ASN A 92 13.53 -3.59 3.49
C ASN A 92 12.84 -3.37 4.84
N ILE A 93 13.59 -2.99 5.88
CA ILE A 93 13.02 -2.67 7.21
C ILE A 93 12.22 -1.36 7.17
N ARG A 94 12.72 -0.37 6.46
CA ARG A 94 12.02 0.91 6.24
C ARG A 94 10.70 0.70 5.51
N VAL A 95 10.68 -0.16 4.49
CA VAL A 95 9.45 -0.60 3.79
C VAL A 95 8.51 -1.31 4.76
N GLU A 96 9.01 -2.23 5.59
CA GLU A 96 8.19 -2.97 6.57
C GLU A 96 7.55 -2.03 7.61
N ALA A 97 8.24 -0.94 8.00
CA ALA A 97 7.70 0.09 8.87
C ALA A 97 6.54 0.88 8.21
N LEU A 98 6.67 1.24 6.92
CA LEU A 98 5.57 1.88 6.16
C LEU A 98 4.38 0.94 5.99
N GLN A 99 4.62 -0.34 5.69
CA GLN A 99 3.57 -1.35 5.61
C GLN A 99 2.86 -1.56 6.95
N ALA A 100 3.59 -1.44 8.07
CA ALA A 100 2.98 -1.48 9.40
C ALA A 100 2.06 -0.27 9.65
N LEU A 101 2.42 0.91 9.14
CA LEU A 101 1.56 2.10 9.19
C LEU A 101 0.35 1.98 8.26
N ALA A 102 0.50 1.36 7.09
CA ALA A 102 -0.62 1.07 6.17
C ALA A 102 -1.63 0.12 6.82
N ASP A 103 -1.17 -0.94 7.47
CA ASP A 103 -2.02 -1.92 8.14
C ASP A 103 -2.58 -1.44 9.50
N TRP A 104 -2.21 -0.23 9.96
CA TRP A 104 -2.50 0.23 11.31
C TRP A 104 -3.97 0.21 11.67
N GLY A 105 -4.84 0.68 10.79
CA GLY A 105 -6.28 0.78 11.02
C GLY A 105 -7.04 -0.55 10.86
N SER A 106 -6.45 -1.50 10.13
CA SER A 106 -7.06 -2.80 9.82
C SER A 106 -6.03 -3.92 9.93
N PRO A 107 -5.51 -4.18 11.14
CA PRO A 107 -4.46 -5.17 11.34
C PRO A 107 -4.93 -6.57 11.00
N SER A 108 -4.08 -7.33 10.31
CA SER A 108 -4.28 -8.76 10.12
C SER A 108 -4.35 -9.48 11.47
N GLY A 109 -5.15 -10.54 11.56
CA GLY A 109 -5.13 -11.42 12.74
C GLY A 109 -3.85 -12.26 12.88
N ARG A 110 -2.92 -12.17 11.94
CA ARG A 110 -1.63 -12.86 11.97
C ARG A 110 -0.51 -11.93 12.40
N ASP A 111 0.41 -12.49 13.19
CA ASP A 111 1.64 -11.81 13.55
C ASP A 111 2.51 -11.56 12.29
N ARG A 112 3.01 -10.33 12.11
CA ARG A 112 3.72 -9.90 10.90
C ARG A 112 5.06 -10.62 10.69
N VAL A 113 5.68 -11.13 11.77
CA VAL A 113 6.99 -11.79 11.72
C VAL A 113 6.85 -13.30 11.64
N THR A 114 6.01 -13.88 12.50
CA THR A 114 5.87 -15.34 12.62
C THR A 114 4.77 -15.93 11.76
N GLY A 115 3.81 -15.11 11.29
CA GLY A 115 2.62 -15.55 10.57
C GLY A 115 1.60 -16.31 11.43
N ILE A 116 1.89 -16.50 12.71
CA ILE A 116 1.01 -17.23 13.64
C ILE A 116 -0.23 -16.38 13.93
N TRP A 117 -1.39 -17.04 14.08
CA TRP A 117 -2.62 -16.37 14.46
C TRP A 117 -2.50 -15.80 15.87
N SER A 118 -2.46 -14.48 15.96
CA SER A 118 -2.28 -13.72 17.19
C SER A 118 -2.92 -12.35 17.04
N PRO A 119 -4.28 -12.31 17.00
CA PRO A 119 -5.02 -11.08 16.73
C PRO A 119 -4.74 -10.03 17.79
N LEU A 120 -4.71 -8.78 17.36
CA LEU A 120 -4.52 -7.64 18.24
C LEU A 120 -5.85 -7.27 18.89
N ALA A 121 -5.82 -7.08 20.21
CA ALA A 121 -6.97 -6.58 20.96
C ALA A 121 -6.87 -5.06 21.14
N GLY A 122 -8.04 -4.42 21.24
CA GLY A 122 -8.13 -2.99 21.56
C GLY A 122 -8.29 -2.09 20.34
N TYR A 123 -8.69 -0.86 20.61
CA TYR A 123 -8.84 0.21 19.62
C TYR A 123 -7.49 0.87 19.36
N ARG A 124 -7.23 1.15 18.10
CA ARG A 124 -6.10 1.97 17.64
C ARG A 124 -6.63 3.05 16.69
N SER A 125 -6.18 4.28 16.90
CA SER A 125 -6.61 5.40 16.07
C SER A 125 -5.85 5.40 14.75
N ILE A 126 -6.56 5.41 13.64
CA ILE A 126 -5.95 5.60 12.32
C ILE A 126 -5.25 6.97 12.22
N GLU A 127 -5.68 7.94 13.01
CA GLU A 127 -5.10 9.27 13.09
C GLU A 127 -3.66 9.26 13.58
N ASP A 128 -3.28 8.28 14.43
CA ASP A 128 -1.90 8.12 14.90
C ASP A 128 -0.98 7.74 13.72
N ALA A 129 -1.41 6.78 12.88
CA ALA A 129 -0.67 6.41 11.67
C ALA A 129 -0.67 7.55 10.64
N ARG A 130 -1.78 8.27 10.46
CA ARG A 130 -1.86 9.40 9.54
C ARG A 130 -0.84 10.48 9.92
N ARG A 131 -0.74 10.86 11.19
CA ARG A 131 0.26 11.83 11.66
C ARG A 131 1.68 11.32 11.46
N ALA A 132 1.94 10.05 11.69
CA ALA A 132 3.25 9.46 11.49
C ALA A 132 3.65 9.47 10.00
N VAL A 133 2.76 9.06 9.08
CA VAL A 133 2.99 9.13 7.63
C VAL A 133 3.19 10.56 7.17
N GLN A 134 2.35 11.50 7.61
CA GLN A 134 2.46 12.92 7.27
C GLN A 134 3.80 13.53 7.71
N SER A 135 4.28 13.17 8.90
CA SER A 135 5.59 13.61 9.41
C SER A 135 6.77 13.01 8.64
N ALA A 136 6.67 11.75 8.22
CA ALA A 136 7.73 11.04 7.51
C ALA A 136 7.82 11.44 6.03
N MET A 137 6.70 11.81 5.42
CA MET A 137 6.57 12.05 3.99
C MET A 137 7.60 13.03 3.39
N PRO A 138 7.93 14.20 3.99
CA PRO A 138 8.88 15.13 3.39
C PRO A 138 10.28 14.54 3.16
N GLN A 139 10.68 13.52 3.94
CA GLN A 139 11.98 12.85 3.85
C GLN A 139 11.96 11.64 2.91
N LEU A 140 10.77 11.14 2.56
CA LEU A 140 10.58 9.95 1.72
C LEU A 140 10.15 10.29 0.28
N ALA A 141 9.77 11.54 0.04
CA ALA A 141 9.11 11.98 -1.20
C ALA A 141 10.06 12.10 -2.41
N ASP A 142 11.37 11.87 -2.26
CA ASP A 142 12.37 12.10 -3.32
C ASP A 142 12.55 10.94 -4.32
N HIS A 143 11.74 9.89 -4.21
CA HIS A 143 11.72 8.74 -5.12
C HIS A 143 13.04 7.95 -5.29
N ARG A 144 14.06 8.18 -4.44
CA ARG A 144 15.37 7.51 -4.55
C ARG A 144 15.29 5.97 -4.52
N PHE A 145 14.29 5.44 -3.84
CA PHE A 145 14.09 3.99 -3.73
C PHE A 145 12.66 3.61 -4.13
N GLN A 146 12.52 2.95 -5.26
CA GLN A 146 11.21 2.57 -5.80
C GLN A 146 10.34 1.78 -4.82
N ASN A 147 10.91 0.82 -4.08
CA ASN A 147 10.17 0.03 -3.10
C ASN A 147 9.63 0.87 -1.93
N LEU A 148 10.38 1.90 -1.50
CA LEU A 148 9.93 2.85 -0.50
C LEU A 148 8.83 3.76 -1.04
N THR A 149 8.93 4.17 -2.29
CA THR A 149 7.89 4.97 -2.97
C THR A 149 6.57 4.21 -3.01
N SER A 150 6.58 2.93 -3.44
CA SER A 150 5.37 2.10 -3.45
C SER A 150 4.80 1.90 -2.04
N ALA A 151 5.63 1.58 -1.06
CA ALA A 151 5.17 1.41 0.33
C ALA A 151 4.63 2.73 0.93
N LEU A 152 5.16 3.89 0.52
CA LEU A 152 4.64 5.19 0.93
C LEU A 152 3.29 5.48 0.29
N ILE A 153 3.08 5.13 -0.99
CA ILE A 153 1.77 5.24 -1.66
C ILE A 153 0.73 4.41 -0.89
N ASP A 154 1.06 3.14 -0.59
CA ASP A 154 0.17 2.25 0.17
C ASP A 154 -0.19 2.85 1.54
N ALA A 155 0.80 3.39 2.27
CA ALA A 155 0.58 4.02 3.56
C ALA A 155 -0.29 5.28 3.45
N VAL A 156 -0.01 6.15 2.48
CA VAL A 156 -0.79 7.38 2.19
C VAL A 156 -2.25 7.04 1.90
N GLN A 157 -2.49 6.03 1.07
CA GLN A 157 -3.82 5.57 0.71
C GLN A 157 -4.56 4.97 1.92
N ALA A 158 -3.92 4.08 2.65
CA ALA A 158 -4.51 3.39 3.81
C ALA A 158 -4.91 4.36 4.93
N VAL A 159 -4.08 5.40 5.20
CA VAL A 159 -4.40 6.42 6.22
C VAL A 159 -5.26 7.57 5.67
N LYS A 160 -5.59 7.57 4.39
CA LYS A 160 -6.37 8.61 3.68
C LYS A 160 -5.75 10.00 3.84
N LEU A 161 -4.48 10.15 3.46
CA LEU A 161 -3.74 11.40 3.57
C LEU A 161 -3.97 12.27 2.31
N GLU A 162 -5.05 13.02 2.26
CA GLU A 162 -5.45 13.87 1.12
C GLU A 162 -4.38 14.92 0.76
N THR A 163 -3.63 15.40 1.75
CA THR A 163 -2.54 16.39 1.54
C THR A 163 -1.39 15.86 0.69
N ALA A 164 -1.31 14.54 0.47
CA ALA A 164 -0.33 13.90 -0.40
C ALA A 164 -0.67 13.97 -1.90
N SER A 165 -1.85 14.47 -2.29
CA SER A 165 -2.34 14.43 -3.68
C SER A 165 -1.38 15.08 -4.68
N ALA A 166 -0.75 16.19 -4.33
CA ALA A 166 0.24 16.83 -5.21
C ALA A 166 1.49 15.97 -5.42
N TRP A 167 1.96 15.27 -4.39
CA TRP A 167 3.08 14.32 -4.49
C TRP A 167 2.69 13.09 -5.32
N LEU A 168 1.50 12.55 -5.13
CA LEU A 168 0.99 11.43 -5.94
C LEU A 168 0.92 11.79 -7.43
N LEU A 169 0.48 13.02 -7.77
CA LEU A 169 0.48 13.48 -9.14
C LEU A 169 1.90 13.60 -9.71
N GLY A 170 2.85 14.10 -8.91
CA GLY A 170 4.27 14.11 -9.27
C GLY A 170 4.83 12.71 -9.51
N THR A 171 4.47 11.75 -8.65
CA THR A 171 4.85 10.32 -8.78
C THR A 171 4.28 9.69 -10.06
N LEU A 172 3.01 9.95 -10.37
CA LEU A 172 2.38 9.50 -11.62
C LEU A 172 3.12 10.03 -12.86
N ARG A 173 3.60 11.28 -12.80
CA ARG A 173 4.28 11.95 -13.92
C ARG A 173 5.76 11.59 -14.05
N ASN A 174 6.34 10.97 -13.06
CA ASN A 174 7.74 10.59 -13.08
C ASN A 174 7.96 9.34 -13.94
N ASP A 175 8.57 9.52 -15.12
CA ASP A 175 8.84 8.45 -16.10
C ASP A 175 10.04 7.57 -15.72
N GLU A 176 10.83 7.94 -14.72
CA GLU A 176 11.88 7.10 -14.15
C GLU A 176 11.33 5.97 -13.27
N LEU A 177 10.08 6.11 -12.79
CA LEU A 177 9.42 5.10 -11.99
C LEU A 177 8.75 4.02 -12.85
N SER A 178 8.59 2.82 -12.26
CA SER A 178 7.91 1.73 -12.95
C SER A 178 6.44 2.06 -13.22
N ASP A 179 5.88 1.49 -14.27
CA ASP A 179 4.46 1.59 -14.59
C ASP A 179 3.57 1.09 -13.44
N SER A 180 4.05 0.13 -12.63
CA SER A 180 3.32 -0.33 -11.45
C SER A 180 3.18 0.79 -10.42
N THR A 181 4.30 1.39 -10.01
CA THR A 181 4.32 2.49 -9.03
C THR A 181 3.50 3.69 -9.50
N ARG A 182 3.55 4.00 -10.79
CA ARG A 182 2.74 5.07 -11.40
C ARG A 182 1.24 4.72 -11.42
N SER A 183 0.89 3.45 -11.66
CA SER A 183 -0.51 2.98 -11.57
C SER A 183 -1.02 3.04 -10.12
N ASP A 184 -0.20 2.64 -9.14
CA ASP A 184 -0.55 2.72 -7.72
C ASP A 184 -0.78 4.18 -7.30
N ALA A 185 0.03 5.12 -7.82
CA ALA A 185 -0.17 6.55 -7.58
C ALA A 185 -1.46 7.10 -8.20
N LEU A 186 -1.84 6.64 -9.40
CA LEU A 186 -3.11 6.99 -10.04
C LEU A 186 -4.31 6.45 -9.24
N GLU A 187 -4.23 5.21 -8.78
CA GLU A 187 -5.26 4.60 -7.93
C GLU A 187 -5.43 5.38 -6.62
N ALA A 188 -4.33 5.71 -5.94
CA ALA A 188 -4.37 6.50 -4.72
C ALA A 188 -4.97 7.90 -4.95
N LEU A 189 -4.62 8.57 -6.05
CA LEU A 189 -5.23 9.86 -6.44
C LEU A 189 -6.74 9.74 -6.65
N ALA A 190 -7.19 8.71 -7.35
CA ALA A 190 -8.59 8.50 -7.63
C ALA A 190 -9.43 8.30 -6.35
N GLN A 191 -8.81 7.81 -5.28
CA GLN A 191 -9.48 7.59 -3.99
C GLN A 191 -9.38 8.78 -3.02
N LEU A 192 -8.34 9.62 -3.15
CA LEU A 192 -8.01 10.65 -2.16
C LEU A 192 -8.22 12.08 -2.64
N ALA A 193 -8.08 12.33 -3.95
CA ALA A 193 -8.04 13.68 -4.48
C ALA A 193 -9.43 14.18 -4.89
N GLU A 194 -9.56 15.52 -5.00
CA GLU A 194 -10.73 16.14 -5.59
C GLU A 194 -10.86 15.82 -7.09
N SER A 195 -12.09 15.79 -7.60
CA SER A 195 -12.41 15.39 -8.97
C SER A 195 -11.61 16.13 -10.04
N ALA A 196 -11.27 17.40 -9.84
CA ALA A 196 -10.47 18.17 -10.79
C ALA A 196 -9.04 17.58 -10.95
N LEU A 197 -8.41 17.21 -9.84
CA LEU A 197 -7.07 16.63 -9.83
C LEU A 197 -7.06 15.20 -10.35
N VAL A 198 -8.13 14.44 -10.05
CA VAL A 198 -8.33 13.09 -10.61
C VAL A 198 -8.46 13.16 -12.12
N ASN A 199 -9.27 14.07 -12.65
CA ASN A 199 -9.42 14.26 -14.10
C ASN A 199 -8.08 14.64 -14.76
N GLU A 200 -7.30 15.55 -14.16
CA GLU A 200 -5.96 15.90 -14.64
C GLU A 200 -5.02 14.68 -14.68
N ALA A 201 -5.03 13.85 -13.63
CA ALA A 201 -4.22 12.64 -13.54
C ALA A 201 -4.62 11.60 -14.59
N VAL A 202 -5.91 11.39 -14.78
CA VAL A 202 -6.49 10.48 -15.77
C VAL A 202 -6.14 10.94 -17.19
N GLN A 203 -6.35 12.21 -17.50
CA GLN A 203 -6.00 12.77 -18.82
C GLN A 203 -4.49 12.61 -19.12
N PHE A 204 -3.64 12.92 -18.15
CA PHE A 204 -2.20 12.71 -18.29
C PHE A 204 -1.87 11.24 -18.57
N ALA A 205 -2.49 10.31 -17.85
CA ALA A 205 -2.25 8.87 -18.00
C ALA A 205 -2.70 8.36 -19.38
N LEU A 206 -3.81 8.88 -19.91
CA LEU A 206 -4.31 8.52 -21.25
C LEU A 206 -3.43 9.07 -22.38
N GLU A 207 -2.96 10.31 -22.25
CA GLU A 207 -2.18 10.97 -23.30
C GLU A 207 -0.70 10.57 -23.31
N LYS A 208 -0.10 10.38 -22.13
CA LYS A 208 1.34 10.22 -21.95
C LYS A 208 1.74 8.89 -21.31
N GLY A 209 0.77 8.13 -20.82
CA GLY A 209 1.02 6.87 -20.14
C GLY A 209 1.38 5.73 -21.08
N SER A 210 2.02 4.71 -20.53
CA SER A 210 2.16 3.40 -21.18
C SER A 210 0.77 2.74 -21.37
N LYS A 211 0.70 1.70 -22.20
CA LYS A 211 -0.54 0.93 -22.37
C LYS A 211 -1.13 0.42 -21.05
N LYS A 212 -0.29 0.05 -20.09
CA LYS A 212 -0.73 -0.38 -18.75
C LYS A 212 -1.38 0.77 -17.99
N LEU A 213 -0.74 1.93 -17.99
CA LEU A 213 -1.23 3.12 -17.32
C LEU A 213 -2.51 3.68 -17.95
N GLN A 214 -2.60 3.63 -19.28
CA GLN A 214 -3.82 4.00 -20.04
C GLN A 214 -5.01 3.12 -19.64
N ARG A 215 -4.81 1.79 -19.52
CA ARG A 215 -5.86 0.88 -19.05
C ARG A 215 -6.34 1.19 -17.64
N GLU A 216 -5.42 1.50 -16.74
CA GLU A 216 -5.80 1.89 -15.38
C GLU A 216 -6.58 3.21 -15.38
N ALA A 217 -6.15 4.19 -16.18
CA ALA A 217 -6.85 5.46 -16.33
C ALA A 217 -8.29 5.30 -16.83
N LEU A 218 -8.52 4.39 -17.78
CA LEU A 218 -9.86 4.10 -18.29
C LEU A 218 -10.82 3.59 -17.19
N ARG A 219 -10.32 2.84 -16.21
CA ARG A 219 -11.14 2.38 -15.06
C ARG A 219 -11.66 3.53 -14.21
N TRP A 220 -10.90 4.63 -14.11
CA TRP A 220 -11.23 5.77 -13.27
C TRP A 220 -12.00 6.86 -14.01
N GLN A 221 -12.09 6.79 -15.33
CA GLN A 221 -12.66 7.84 -16.17
C GLN A 221 -14.20 7.93 -16.16
N ALA A 222 -14.89 7.08 -15.48
CA ALA A 222 -16.33 6.81 -15.58
C ALA A 222 -17.33 7.96 -15.29
N GLN A 223 -16.91 9.22 -15.20
CA GLN A 223 -17.82 10.31 -14.78
C GLN A 223 -17.69 11.65 -15.54
N SER A 224 -16.92 11.77 -16.61
CA SER A 224 -16.83 13.02 -17.38
C SER A 224 -17.24 12.85 -18.84
N ALA A 225 -17.74 13.90 -19.47
CA ALA A 225 -18.13 13.90 -20.90
C ALA A 225 -16.95 13.52 -21.83
N ASP A 226 -15.73 13.87 -21.43
CA ASP A 226 -14.50 13.50 -22.14
C ASP A 226 -14.17 11.99 -22.03
N SER A 227 -14.76 11.30 -21.03
CA SER A 227 -14.53 9.87 -20.79
C SER A 227 -15.04 9.01 -21.93
N LEU A 228 -16.22 9.29 -22.44
CA LEU A 228 -16.83 8.51 -23.52
C LEU A 228 -16.03 8.56 -24.81
N GLN A 229 -15.33 9.65 -25.09
CA GLN A 229 -14.48 9.78 -26.25
C GLN A 229 -13.24 8.91 -26.14
N ALA A 230 -12.64 8.83 -24.96
CA ALA A 230 -11.51 7.94 -24.71
C ALA A 230 -11.93 6.46 -24.69
N ILE A 231 -13.10 6.15 -24.13
CA ILE A 231 -13.69 4.82 -24.17
C ILE A 231 -13.93 4.39 -25.64
N LYS A 232 -14.52 5.25 -26.47
CA LYS A 232 -14.72 4.99 -27.90
C LYS A 232 -13.39 4.73 -28.60
N PHE A 233 -12.40 5.58 -28.35
CA PHE A 233 -11.04 5.42 -28.91
C PHE A 233 -10.39 4.09 -28.50
N ALA A 234 -10.52 3.70 -27.24
CA ALA A 234 -9.97 2.44 -26.74
C ALA A 234 -10.68 1.22 -27.37
N LEU A 235 -12.01 1.30 -27.56
CA LEU A 235 -12.80 0.24 -28.21
C LEU A 235 -12.46 0.07 -29.71
N GLU A 236 -12.04 1.14 -30.38
CA GLU A 236 -11.60 1.11 -31.78
C GLU A 236 -10.14 0.62 -31.93
N GLY A 237 -9.39 0.51 -30.84
CA GLY A 237 -8.00 0.04 -30.82
C GLY A 237 -7.89 -1.48 -31.00
N GLU A 238 -6.66 -1.97 -31.22
CA GLU A 238 -6.35 -3.40 -31.34
C GLU A 238 -5.97 -4.06 -29.99
N ASP A 239 -5.84 -3.27 -28.89
CA ASP A 239 -5.46 -3.77 -27.58
C ASP A 239 -6.67 -4.35 -26.82
N ILE A 240 -6.81 -5.66 -26.82
CA ILE A 240 -7.91 -6.38 -26.16
C ILE A 240 -8.04 -5.98 -24.68
N GLN A 241 -6.93 -5.83 -23.96
CA GLN A 241 -6.98 -5.46 -22.55
C GLN A 241 -7.44 -4.01 -22.35
N GLY A 242 -7.08 -3.11 -23.27
CA GLY A 242 -7.61 -1.74 -23.32
C GLY A 242 -9.10 -1.72 -23.60
N GLN A 243 -9.57 -2.52 -24.53
CA GLN A 243 -10.99 -2.69 -24.87
C GLN A 243 -11.80 -3.23 -23.66
N GLN A 244 -11.30 -4.26 -22.97
CA GLN A 244 -11.92 -4.81 -21.76
C GLN A 244 -12.03 -3.75 -20.64
N ALA A 245 -10.96 -2.98 -20.39
CA ALA A 245 -10.98 -1.89 -19.41
C ALA A 245 -11.98 -0.79 -19.80
N ALA A 246 -12.13 -0.49 -21.10
CA ALA A 246 -13.11 0.47 -21.60
C ALA A 246 -14.55 -0.04 -21.40
N ILE A 247 -14.82 -1.31 -21.65
CA ILE A 247 -16.13 -1.94 -21.39
C ILE A 247 -16.48 -1.90 -19.90
N ALA A 248 -15.54 -2.26 -19.01
CA ALA A 248 -15.74 -2.19 -17.57
C ALA A 248 -15.99 -0.74 -17.06
N SER A 249 -15.42 0.25 -17.77
CA SER A 249 -15.68 1.67 -17.45
C SER A 249 -17.09 2.11 -17.81
N LEU A 250 -17.68 1.55 -18.87
CA LEU A 250 -19.07 1.84 -19.26
C LEU A 250 -20.08 1.40 -18.18
N ALA A 251 -19.82 0.35 -17.42
CA ALA A 251 -20.73 -0.14 -16.37
C ALA A 251 -21.06 0.94 -15.32
N ARG A 252 -20.15 1.89 -15.11
CA ARG A 252 -20.29 2.97 -14.11
C ARG A 252 -20.83 4.28 -14.67
N ASP A 253 -20.89 4.43 -15.99
CA ASP A 253 -21.35 5.65 -16.65
C ASP A 253 -22.85 5.56 -16.97
N THR A 254 -23.64 6.37 -16.29
CA THR A 254 -25.12 6.40 -16.43
C THR A 254 -25.62 7.37 -17.48
N THR A 255 -24.76 7.96 -18.31
CA THR A 255 -25.16 8.88 -19.38
C THR A 255 -25.92 8.15 -20.50
N GLN A 256 -26.79 8.89 -21.22
CA GLN A 256 -27.51 8.34 -22.35
C GLN A 256 -26.56 7.84 -23.44
N GLU A 257 -25.44 8.55 -23.66
CA GLU A 257 -24.43 8.14 -24.65
C GLU A 257 -23.72 6.84 -24.30
N ALA A 258 -23.48 6.59 -23.00
CA ALA A 258 -22.92 5.32 -22.52
C ALA A 258 -23.90 4.16 -22.70
N MET A 259 -25.21 4.44 -22.50
CA MET A 259 -26.27 3.46 -22.78
C MET A 259 -26.35 3.12 -24.28
N ASP A 260 -26.26 4.12 -25.14
CA ASP A 260 -26.27 3.93 -26.60
C ASP A 260 -25.05 3.12 -27.05
N LEU A 261 -23.88 3.37 -26.46
CA LEU A 261 -22.67 2.62 -26.75
C LEU A 261 -22.76 1.17 -26.27
N THR A 262 -23.33 0.95 -25.09
CA THR A 262 -23.64 -0.40 -24.56
C THR A 262 -24.56 -1.16 -25.51
N GLY A 263 -25.63 -0.50 -26.00
CA GLY A 263 -26.53 -1.08 -26.98
C GLY A 263 -25.84 -1.46 -28.32
N LYS A 264 -24.87 -0.67 -28.77
CA LYS A 264 -24.06 -1.00 -29.94
C LYS A 264 -23.18 -2.23 -29.70
N LEU A 265 -22.53 -2.31 -28.58
CA LEU A 265 -21.70 -3.49 -28.21
C LEU A 265 -22.54 -4.76 -28.11
N MET A 266 -23.76 -4.67 -27.56
CA MET A 266 -24.73 -5.77 -27.53
C MET A 266 -25.15 -6.20 -28.94
N THR A 267 -25.38 -5.24 -29.83
CA THR A 267 -25.72 -5.55 -31.22
C THR A 267 -24.58 -6.28 -31.91
N GLN A 268 -23.35 -5.83 -31.74
CA GLN A 268 -22.14 -6.48 -32.27
C GLN A 268 -21.93 -7.88 -31.70
N LEU A 269 -22.25 -8.09 -30.42
CA LEU A 269 -22.20 -9.40 -29.79
C LEU A 269 -23.19 -10.38 -30.45
N VAL A 270 -24.45 -9.92 -30.64
CA VAL A 270 -25.52 -10.75 -31.24
C VAL A 270 -25.27 -11.02 -32.72
N SER A 271 -24.66 -10.06 -33.45
CA SER A 271 -24.31 -10.25 -34.85
C SER A 271 -23.00 -10.99 -35.10
N GLU A 272 -22.34 -11.48 -34.03
CA GLU A 272 -21.03 -12.15 -34.08
C GLU A 272 -19.90 -11.27 -34.67
N GLU A 273 -20.08 -9.95 -34.66
CA GLU A 273 -19.06 -8.98 -35.11
C GLU A 273 -18.08 -8.61 -34.04
N LEU A 274 -18.40 -8.88 -32.77
CA LEU A 274 -17.53 -8.61 -31.61
C LEU A 274 -16.48 -9.72 -31.49
N SER A 275 -15.24 -9.32 -31.12
CA SER A 275 -14.20 -10.31 -30.80
C SER A 275 -14.66 -11.22 -29.64
N GLY A 276 -14.50 -12.54 -29.80
CA GLY A 276 -14.86 -13.51 -28.74
C GLY A 276 -14.15 -13.26 -27.41
N ALA A 277 -12.99 -12.58 -27.44
CA ALA A 277 -12.26 -12.17 -26.23
C ALA A 277 -12.99 -11.10 -25.39
N LEU A 278 -13.95 -10.38 -25.96
CA LEU A 278 -14.71 -9.31 -25.31
C LEU A 278 -16.16 -9.72 -24.98
N SER A 279 -16.58 -10.90 -25.40
CA SER A 279 -17.98 -11.35 -25.29
C SER A 279 -18.44 -11.42 -23.84
N LEU A 280 -17.58 -11.93 -22.95
CA LEU A 280 -17.90 -12.05 -21.54
C LEU A 280 -18.01 -10.66 -20.88
N ASP A 281 -17.08 -9.75 -21.17
CA ASP A 281 -17.06 -8.40 -20.61
C ASP A 281 -18.33 -7.61 -20.99
N VAL A 282 -18.85 -7.79 -22.23
CA VAL A 282 -20.11 -7.16 -22.67
C VAL A 282 -21.31 -7.78 -21.99
N ILE A 283 -21.32 -9.09 -21.73
CA ILE A 283 -22.41 -9.74 -20.99
C ILE A 283 -22.42 -9.21 -19.54
N GLU A 284 -21.27 -9.18 -18.86
CA GLU A 284 -21.13 -8.65 -17.50
C GLU A 284 -21.57 -7.17 -17.43
N LEU A 285 -21.17 -6.33 -18.39
CA LEU A 285 -21.62 -4.95 -18.50
C LEU A 285 -23.13 -4.81 -18.50
N VAL A 286 -23.84 -5.72 -19.19
CA VAL A 286 -25.31 -5.66 -19.29
C VAL A 286 -25.98 -6.20 -18.03
N GLU A 287 -25.39 -7.20 -17.36
CA GLU A 287 -25.89 -7.73 -16.09
C GLU A 287 -25.74 -6.75 -14.92
N GLU A 288 -24.72 -5.89 -14.96
CA GLU A 288 -24.46 -4.87 -13.91
C GLU A 288 -25.34 -3.62 -14.05
N ARG A 289 -26.02 -3.42 -15.18
CA ARG A 289 -26.91 -2.26 -15.46
C ARG A 289 -28.38 -2.58 -15.29
#